data_0f0023456d90a492254636c3abfbf142
#
_entry.id   0f0023456d90a492254636c3abfbf142
#
_cell.length_a   1.000
_cell.length_b   1.000
_cell.length_c   1.000
_cell.angle_alpha   90.00
_cell.angle_beta   90.00
_cell.angle_gamma   90.00
#
_symmetry.space_group_name_H-M   'P 1'
#
loop_
_entity.id
_entity.type
_entity.pdbx_description
1 polymer ?
#
loop_
_entity_poly.entity_id
_entity_poly.type
_entity_poly.pdbx_seq_one_letter_code
_entity_poly.pdbx_strand_id
1 'polypeptide(L)'
;DAYTYPVEDAKGYFDPTDMEANVEEARKLLESAGYQFDESGMLSPDTPISMVYLTNDSEGNVKIGEAIQQDFAVLGINLTVESREWSVFLNERKEGKFDFCREGWLADYNDPINMLEMWETSSGNNDMQFGR
;
A
#
# COMPACT_ATOMS: atom_id res chain seq x y z
N ASP A 1 -1.69 27.03 6.10
CA ASP A 1 -1.03 26.11 5.20
C ASP A 1 -2.07 25.45 4.31
N ALA A 2 -2.02 25.71 2.98
CA ALA A 2 -3.03 25.26 2.02
C ALA A 2 -3.15 23.73 1.89
N TYR A 3 -2.25 22.99 2.53
CA TYR A 3 -2.15 21.53 2.49
C TYR A 3 -2.46 20.85 3.83
N THR A 4 -2.87 21.59 4.84
CA THR A 4 -3.38 21.00 6.07
C THR A 4 -4.84 20.61 5.84
N TYR A 5 -5.09 19.32 5.73
CA TYR A 5 -6.47 18.81 5.83
C TYR A 5 -7.06 19.25 7.17
N PRO A 6 -8.30 19.75 7.21
CA PRO A 6 -8.97 19.97 8.47
C PRO A 6 -8.99 18.66 9.27
N VAL A 7 -8.32 18.65 10.41
CA VAL A 7 -8.24 17.45 11.28
C VAL A 7 -9.63 16.97 11.68
N GLU A 8 -10.61 17.88 11.68
CA GLU A 8 -12.01 17.59 12.00
C GLU A 8 -12.69 16.72 10.94
N ASP A 9 -12.38 16.90 9.65
CA ASP A 9 -12.95 16.08 8.57
C ASP A 9 -12.26 14.72 8.46
N ALA A 10 -11.05 14.60 8.98
CA ALA A 10 -10.30 13.33 9.05
C ALA A 10 -10.66 12.50 10.29
N LYS A 11 -11.37 13.06 11.26
CA LYS A 11 -11.84 12.36 12.46
C LYS A 11 -12.81 11.24 12.09
N GLY A 12 -12.41 10.02 12.43
CA GLY A 12 -13.20 8.83 12.17
C GLY A 12 -12.77 8.06 10.92
N TYR A 13 -11.87 8.61 10.11
CA TYR A 13 -11.32 7.87 8.99
C TYR A 13 -10.19 6.93 9.42
N PHE A 14 -9.26 7.42 10.24
CA PHE A 14 -8.12 6.64 10.71
C PHE A 14 -7.45 7.33 11.91
N ASP A 15 -7.29 6.61 13.01
CA ASP A 15 -6.46 7.02 14.13
C ASP A 15 -5.21 6.13 14.19
N PRO A 16 -4.01 6.64 13.84
CA PRO A 16 -2.79 5.84 13.82
C PRO A 16 -2.34 5.37 15.22
N THR A 17 -2.94 5.89 16.27
CA THR A 17 -2.60 5.51 17.66
C THR A 17 -3.50 4.41 18.22
N ASP A 18 -4.63 4.10 17.57
CA ASP A 18 -5.58 3.07 17.98
C ASP A 18 -5.52 1.86 17.01
N MET A 19 -4.50 1.04 17.18
CA MET A 19 -4.28 -0.14 16.34
C MET A 19 -5.39 -1.17 16.47
N GLU A 20 -5.96 -1.34 17.67
CA GLU A 20 -7.04 -2.31 17.90
C GLU A 20 -8.31 -1.93 17.12
N ALA A 21 -8.72 -0.67 17.21
CA ALA A 21 -9.85 -0.15 16.46
C ALA A 21 -9.63 -0.22 14.94
N ASN A 22 -8.41 0.07 14.48
CA ASN A 22 -8.06 0.00 13.05
C ASN A 22 -8.14 -1.43 12.50
N VAL A 23 -7.64 -2.40 13.25
CA VAL A 23 -7.70 -3.84 12.88
C VAL A 23 -9.16 -4.32 12.84
N GLU A 24 -9.97 -3.93 13.80
CA GLU A 24 -11.39 -4.28 13.83
C GLU A 24 -12.17 -3.67 12.68
N GLU A 25 -11.89 -2.42 12.33
CA GLU A 25 -12.52 -1.76 11.17
C GLU A 25 -12.08 -2.40 9.86
N ALA A 26 -10.79 -2.73 9.72
CA ALA A 26 -10.29 -3.46 8.55
C ALA A 26 -10.99 -4.82 8.39
N ARG A 27 -11.21 -5.55 9.49
CA ARG A 27 -11.95 -6.83 9.49
C ARG A 27 -13.37 -6.63 9.00
N LYS A 28 -14.11 -5.65 9.52
CA LYS A 28 -15.48 -5.34 9.08
C LYS A 28 -15.56 -4.98 7.60
N LEU A 29 -14.60 -4.22 7.09
CA LEU A 29 -14.53 -3.88 5.67
C LEU A 29 -14.32 -5.13 4.81
N LEU A 30 -13.42 -6.02 5.20
CA LEU A 30 -13.18 -7.27 4.50
C LEU A 30 -14.41 -8.19 4.56
N GLU A 31 -15.07 -8.32 5.72
CA GLU A 31 -16.33 -9.06 5.86
C GLU A 31 -17.42 -8.52 4.94
N SER A 32 -17.54 -7.19 4.84
CA SER A 32 -18.50 -6.55 3.93
C SER A 32 -18.20 -6.82 2.45
N ALA A 33 -16.96 -7.13 2.14
CA ALA A 33 -16.51 -7.54 0.81
C ALA A 33 -16.63 -9.07 0.57
N GLY A 34 -17.11 -9.84 1.56
CA GLY A 34 -17.37 -11.27 1.43
C GLY A 34 -16.25 -12.17 1.96
N TYR A 35 -15.22 -11.62 2.56
CA TYR A 35 -14.17 -12.40 3.22
C TYR A 35 -14.67 -12.94 4.57
N GLN A 36 -14.17 -14.09 4.96
CA GLN A 36 -14.56 -14.77 6.20
C GLN A 36 -13.41 -14.79 7.19
N PHE A 37 -13.74 -14.66 8.46
CA PHE A 37 -12.79 -14.75 9.57
C PHE A 37 -13.19 -15.88 10.50
N ASP A 38 -12.21 -16.52 11.10
CA ASP A 38 -12.41 -17.57 12.11
C ASP A 38 -12.65 -16.95 13.51
N GLU A 39 -12.90 -17.83 14.51
CA GLU A 39 -13.16 -17.42 15.90
C GLU A 39 -11.98 -16.70 16.55
N SER A 40 -10.76 -16.86 16.03
CA SER A 40 -9.57 -16.15 16.49
C SER A 40 -9.40 -14.77 15.85
N GLY A 41 -10.25 -14.43 14.87
CA GLY A 41 -10.20 -13.17 14.12
C GLY A 41 -9.18 -13.20 12.98
N MET A 42 -8.74 -14.37 12.56
CA MET A 42 -7.86 -14.56 11.41
C MET A 42 -8.66 -14.87 10.16
N LEU A 43 -8.17 -14.38 9.00
CA LEU A 43 -8.78 -14.66 7.70
C LEU A 43 -8.90 -16.18 7.46
N SER A 44 -10.10 -16.61 7.09
CA SER A 44 -10.38 -18.02 6.83
C SER A 44 -9.59 -18.54 5.63
N PRO A 45 -9.11 -19.79 5.69
CA PRO A 45 -8.51 -20.45 4.53
C PRO A 45 -9.45 -20.58 3.32
N ASP A 46 -10.76 -20.46 3.53
CA ASP A 46 -11.76 -20.51 2.44
C ASP A 46 -11.81 -19.21 1.63
N THR A 47 -11.35 -18.10 2.22
CA THR A 47 -11.26 -16.79 1.56
C THR A 47 -9.86 -16.19 1.76
N PRO A 48 -8.80 -16.82 1.23
CA PRO A 48 -7.43 -16.37 1.46
C PRO A 48 -7.12 -15.09 0.71
N ILE A 49 -6.29 -14.24 1.31
CA ILE A 49 -5.68 -13.09 0.64
C ILE A 49 -4.17 -13.29 0.64
N SER A 50 -3.59 -13.27 -0.56
CA SER A 50 -2.14 -13.25 -0.74
C SER A 50 -1.77 -12.09 -1.65
N MET A 51 -0.80 -11.30 -1.23
CA MET A 51 -0.39 -10.07 -1.90
C MET A 51 1.13 -10.00 -1.98
N VAL A 52 1.61 -9.28 -2.98
CA VAL A 52 3.04 -8.97 -3.19
C VAL A 52 3.27 -7.49 -2.96
N TYR A 53 4.16 -7.18 -2.04
CA TYR A 53 4.74 -5.84 -1.87
C TYR A 53 6.11 -5.80 -2.53
N LEU A 54 6.24 -4.99 -3.57
CA LEU A 54 7.48 -4.80 -4.31
C LEU A 54 8.26 -3.59 -3.79
N THR A 55 9.53 -3.79 -3.49
CA THR A 55 10.44 -2.71 -3.07
C THR A 55 11.83 -2.90 -3.68
N ASN A 56 12.67 -1.85 -3.61
CA ASN A 56 14.08 -2.00 -3.91
C ASN A 56 14.86 -2.55 -2.70
N ASP A 57 16.09 -2.98 -2.93
CA ASP A 57 16.95 -3.67 -1.96
C ASP A 57 17.59 -2.77 -0.88
N SER A 58 17.15 -1.51 -0.77
CA SER A 58 17.55 -0.64 0.35
C SER A 58 17.06 -1.24 1.68
N GLU A 59 17.97 -1.42 2.63
CA GLU A 59 17.67 -1.99 3.94
C GLU A 59 16.49 -1.30 4.65
N GLY A 60 16.44 0.03 4.60
CA GLY A 60 15.33 0.80 5.19
C GLY A 60 13.99 0.50 4.53
N ASN A 61 13.95 0.38 3.21
CA ASN A 61 12.72 0.09 2.47
C ASN A 61 12.25 -1.37 2.68
N VAL A 62 13.18 -2.31 2.78
CA VAL A 62 12.87 -3.70 3.13
C VAL A 62 12.25 -3.78 4.53
N LYS A 63 12.84 -3.11 5.52
CA LYS A 63 12.29 -3.05 6.89
C LYS A 63 10.88 -2.45 6.95
N ILE A 64 10.60 -1.45 6.12
CA ILE A 64 9.22 -0.91 5.99
C ILE A 64 8.28 -2.00 5.46
N GLY A 65 8.68 -2.73 4.42
CA GLY A 65 7.90 -3.84 3.88
C GLY A 65 7.65 -4.95 4.92
N GLU A 66 8.66 -5.30 5.70
CA GLU A 66 8.55 -6.28 6.78
C GLU A 66 7.60 -5.82 7.90
N ALA A 67 7.59 -4.52 8.23
CA ALA A 67 6.65 -3.97 9.21
C ALA A 67 5.21 -4.06 8.68
N ILE A 68 4.97 -3.67 7.43
CA ILE A 68 3.66 -3.79 6.78
C ILE A 68 3.22 -5.26 6.73
N GLN A 69 4.13 -6.19 6.42
CA GLN A 69 3.85 -7.62 6.43
C GLN A 69 3.35 -8.10 7.79
N GLN A 70 3.95 -7.62 8.88
CA GLN A 70 3.52 -7.94 10.24
C GLN A 70 2.12 -7.38 10.56
N ASP A 71 1.84 -6.16 10.11
CA ASP A 71 0.52 -5.55 10.29
C ASP A 71 -0.57 -6.33 9.55
N PHE A 72 -0.32 -6.76 8.32
CA PHE A 72 -1.25 -7.59 7.56
C PHE A 72 -1.42 -9.00 8.15
N ALA A 73 -0.36 -9.55 8.73
CA ALA A 73 -0.41 -10.87 9.38
C ALA A 73 -1.35 -10.92 10.58
N VAL A 74 -1.63 -9.79 11.25
CA VAL A 74 -2.62 -9.68 12.34
C VAL A 74 -4.02 -10.08 11.87
N LEU A 75 -4.33 -9.84 10.59
CA LEU A 75 -5.60 -10.24 9.97
C LEU A 75 -5.52 -11.60 9.25
N GLY A 76 -4.38 -12.28 9.26
CA GLY A 76 -4.18 -13.51 8.50
C GLY A 76 -3.94 -13.32 7.01
N ILE A 77 -3.67 -12.09 6.57
CA ILE A 77 -3.32 -11.79 5.17
C ILE A 77 -1.86 -12.19 4.93
N ASN A 78 -1.64 -12.95 3.88
CA ASN A 78 -0.29 -13.35 3.46
C ASN A 78 0.33 -12.28 2.56
N LEU A 79 1.27 -11.52 3.10
CA LEU A 79 2.03 -10.54 2.33
C LEU A 79 3.45 -11.03 2.08
N THR A 80 3.85 -11.12 0.83
CA THR A 80 5.22 -11.42 0.42
C THR A 80 5.95 -10.11 0.11
N VAL A 81 7.07 -9.86 0.80
CA VAL A 81 7.95 -8.73 0.51
C VAL A 81 8.96 -9.16 -0.54
N GLU A 82 8.87 -8.59 -1.73
CA GLU A 82 9.80 -8.84 -2.83
C GLU A 82 10.75 -7.66 -3.00
N SER A 83 12.02 -7.89 -2.73
CA SER A 83 13.08 -6.90 -2.85
C SER A 83 13.89 -7.17 -4.12
N ARG A 84 14.20 -6.11 -4.86
CA ARG A 84 14.94 -6.15 -6.13
C ARG A 84 16.06 -5.12 -6.15
N GLU A 85 17.10 -5.42 -6.90
CA GLU A 85 18.07 -4.39 -7.29
C GLU A 85 17.34 -3.25 -8.02
N TRP A 86 17.85 -2.02 -7.92
CA TRP A 86 17.16 -0.81 -8.34
C TRP A 86 16.64 -0.84 -9.78
N SER A 87 17.46 -1.30 -10.73
CA SER A 87 17.06 -1.32 -12.15
C SER A 87 15.96 -2.35 -12.43
N VAL A 88 16.03 -3.50 -11.77
CA VAL A 88 15.02 -4.55 -11.85
C VAL A 88 13.71 -4.07 -11.21
N PHE A 89 13.81 -3.44 -10.03
CA PHE A 89 12.66 -2.85 -9.35
C PHE A 89 11.92 -1.84 -10.24
N LEU A 90 12.64 -0.93 -10.89
CA LEU A 90 12.04 0.06 -11.79
C LEU A 90 11.30 -0.59 -12.97
N ASN A 91 11.86 -1.65 -13.54
CA ASN A 91 11.23 -2.37 -14.65
C ASN A 91 9.98 -3.14 -14.20
N GLU A 92 10.07 -3.91 -13.13
CA GLU A 92 8.93 -4.66 -12.58
C GLU A 92 7.80 -3.72 -12.13
N ARG A 93 8.14 -2.56 -11.56
CA ARG A 93 7.17 -1.52 -11.20
C ARG A 93 6.44 -0.96 -12.43
N LYS A 94 7.14 -0.64 -13.51
CA LYS A 94 6.54 -0.20 -14.78
C LYS A 94 5.66 -1.27 -15.43
N GLU A 95 6.00 -2.54 -15.24
CA GLU A 95 5.21 -3.67 -15.73
C GLU A 95 4.02 -4.00 -14.84
N GLY A 96 3.87 -3.34 -13.68
CA GLY A 96 2.79 -3.58 -12.74
C GLY A 96 2.86 -4.96 -12.04
N LYS A 97 4.05 -5.50 -11.84
CA LYS A 97 4.27 -6.83 -11.22
C LYS A 97 4.23 -6.77 -9.68
N PHE A 98 3.14 -6.26 -9.15
CA PHE A 98 2.93 -6.13 -7.70
C PHE A 98 1.44 -5.92 -7.41
N ASP A 99 1.03 -6.17 -6.18
CA ASP A 99 -0.26 -5.72 -5.68
C ASP A 99 -0.15 -4.31 -5.12
N PHE A 100 0.95 -3.99 -4.46
CA PHE A 100 1.37 -2.64 -4.13
C PHE A 100 2.90 -2.54 -4.03
N CYS A 101 3.44 -1.34 -4.17
CA CYS A 101 4.87 -1.14 -4.16
C CYS A 101 5.28 0.16 -3.46
N ARG A 102 6.56 0.23 -3.12
CA ARG A 102 7.15 1.49 -2.69
C ARG A 102 7.23 2.44 -3.88
N GLU A 103 6.74 3.66 -3.70
CA GLU A 103 6.84 4.74 -4.69
C GLU A 103 7.44 5.99 -4.05
N GLY A 104 8.10 6.79 -4.84
CA GLY A 104 8.63 8.09 -4.44
C GLY A 104 9.05 8.89 -5.65
N TRP A 105 8.82 10.20 -5.58
CA TRP A 105 9.21 11.13 -6.63
C TRP A 105 9.87 12.36 -6.01
N LEU A 106 11.03 12.72 -6.52
CA LEU A 106 11.67 14.00 -6.24
C LEU A 106 11.43 14.92 -7.44
N ALA A 107 10.98 16.14 -7.18
CA ALA A 107 10.73 17.09 -8.24
C ALA A 107 12.02 17.40 -9.03
N ASP A 108 11.98 17.26 -10.35
CA ASP A 108 13.07 17.62 -11.25
C ASP A 108 13.15 19.14 -11.46
N TYR A 109 12.03 19.85 -11.30
CA TYR A 109 11.90 21.29 -11.42
C TYR A 109 10.76 21.82 -10.54
N ASN A 110 10.77 23.12 -10.28
CA ASN A 110 9.83 23.78 -9.37
C ASN A 110 8.52 24.15 -10.08
N ASP A 111 7.73 23.14 -10.42
CA ASP A 111 6.36 23.30 -10.93
C ASP A 111 5.51 22.11 -10.43
N PRO A 112 4.28 22.33 -9.95
CA PRO A 112 3.40 21.27 -9.51
C PRO A 112 3.13 20.17 -10.55
N ILE A 113 3.20 20.48 -11.83
CA ILE A 113 2.97 19.51 -12.91
C ILE A 113 3.94 18.34 -12.84
N ASN A 114 5.18 18.56 -12.36
CA ASN A 114 6.17 17.50 -12.21
C ASN A 114 5.73 16.41 -11.21
N MET A 115 4.88 16.77 -10.25
CA MET A 115 4.28 15.82 -9.29
C MET A 115 2.96 15.22 -9.78
N LEU A 116 2.32 15.81 -10.79
CA LEU A 116 0.99 15.44 -11.25
C LEU A 116 1.01 14.64 -12.55
N GLU A 117 1.97 14.86 -13.44
CA GLU A 117 2.02 14.23 -14.76
C GLU A 117 2.10 12.70 -14.70
N MET A 118 2.67 12.14 -13.63
CA MET A 118 2.74 10.68 -13.43
C MET A 118 1.37 10.02 -13.27
N TRP A 119 0.33 10.80 -12.96
CA TRP A 119 -1.03 10.31 -12.76
C TRP A 119 -1.87 10.30 -14.05
N GLU A 120 -1.32 10.81 -15.15
CA GLU A 120 -1.98 10.67 -16.44
C GLU A 120 -1.86 9.23 -16.95
N THR A 121 -2.98 8.69 -17.47
CA THR A 121 -3.03 7.32 -18.01
C THR A 121 -1.96 7.04 -19.07
N SER A 122 -1.64 8.04 -19.89
CA SER A 122 -0.65 7.97 -20.98
C SER A 122 0.79 8.22 -20.55
N SER A 123 1.00 8.67 -19.30
CA SER A 123 2.35 8.99 -18.83
C SER A 123 3.26 7.76 -18.77
N GLY A 124 4.48 7.89 -19.26
CA GLY A 124 5.53 6.88 -19.12
C GLY A 124 5.99 6.68 -17.66
N ASN A 125 5.63 7.59 -16.77
CA ASN A 125 5.90 7.54 -15.33
C ASN A 125 4.68 7.09 -14.50
N ASN A 126 3.59 6.68 -15.15
CA ASN A 126 2.41 6.15 -14.48
C ASN A 126 2.65 4.67 -14.08
N ASP A 127 3.59 4.47 -13.17
CA ASP A 127 3.96 3.13 -12.69
C ASP A 127 2.83 2.48 -11.87
N MET A 128 1.95 3.29 -11.26
CA MET A 128 0.78 2.86 -10.50
C MET A 128 -0.37 2.36 -11.37
N GLN A 129 -0.22 2.37 -12.70
CA GLN A 129 -1.25 1.93 -13.66
C GLN A 129 -2.57 2.71 -13.52
N PHE A 130 -2.52 3.97 -13.06
CA PHE A 130 -3.72 4.78 -12.85
C PHE A 130 -4.53 4.95 -14.14
N GLY A 131 -5.80 4.62 -14.10
CA GLY A 131 -6.71 4.72 -15.24
C GLY A 131 -6.50 3.66 -16.35
N ARG A 132 -5.74 2.60 -16.07
CA ARG A 132 -5.48 1.49 -17.00
C ARG A 132 -6.27 0.25 -16.63
#